data_2665df42a1383fc0db7ba085a73f6176
#
_entry.id   2665df42a1383fc0db7ba085a73f6176
#
_cell.length_a   1.000
_cell.length_b   1.000
_cell.length_c   1.000
_cell.angle_alpha   90.00
_cell.angle_beta   90.00
_cell.angle_gamma   90.00
#
_symmetry.space_group_name_H-M   'P 1'
#
loop_
_entity.id
_entity.type
_entity.pdbx_description
1 polymer ?
#
loop_
_entity_poly.entity_id
_entity_poly.type
_entity_poly.pdbx_seq_one_letter_code
_entity_poly.pdbx_strand_id
1 'polypeptide(L)'
;NATLIFDIELIAIKVPVMLGAASVEDLKAAQDRGAIVIDIRREEEWKETGVISGAHTITAFTPTGQLHPDFQDKFFRLITDPDTLVMLYCRTGNRTEMLGDVLIQQVGLTHVSHLESGIVGWMKSGATTVPYSAN
;
A
#
# COMPACT_ATOMS: atom_id res chain seq x y z
N ASN A 1 -42.70 -5.81 -5.90
CA ASN A 1 -42.22 -5.53 -5.89
C ASN A 1 -41.32 -5.35 -6.08
N ALA A 2 -41.50 -5.45 -6.42
CA ALA A 2 -40.42 -5.55 -6.73
C ALA A 2 -39.59 -4.82 -6.37
N THR A 3 -39.62 -4.34 -6.04
CA THR A 3 -39.00 -3.57 -5.67
C THR A 3 -38.18 -3.76 -4.62
N LEU A 4 -38.45 -4.37 -4.01
CA LEU A 4 -37.81 -4.55 -3.13
C LEU A 4 -36.76 -5.14 -3.16
N ILE A 5 -37.08 -5.45 -3.20
CA ILE A 5 -36.13 -6.19 -3.57
C ILE A 5 -34.98 -5.52 -3.96
N PHE A 6 -35.12 -4.42 -4.45
CA PHE A 6 -34.21 -3.68 -4.89
C PHE A 6 -33.19 -3.38 -3.93
N ASP A 7 -33.42 -2.99 -2.75
CA ASP A 7 -32.51 -2.66 -1.73
C ASP A 7 -31.63 -3.80 -1.37
N ILE A 8 -32.18 -4.95 -1.36
CA ILE A 8 -31.44 -6.16 -1.07
C ILE A 8 -30.50 -6.43 -2.20
N GLU A 9 -30.94 -6.16 -3.38
CA GLU A 9 -30.12 -6.38 -4.51
C GLU A 9 -28.93 -5.49 -4.52
N LEU A 10 -29.07 -4.26 -4.10
CA LEU A 10 -27.96 -3.36 -4.02
C LEU A 10 -26.88 -3.90 -3.10
N ILE A 11 -27.26 -4.49 -2.01
CA ILE A 11 -26.31 -5.07 -1.11
C ILE A 11 -25.60 -6.24 -1.77
N ALA A 12 -26.37 -7.05 -2.47
CA ALA A 12 -25.82 -8.24 -3.10
C ALA A 12 -24.83 -7.92 -4.21
N ILE A 13 -25.02 -6.83 -4.90
CA ILE A 13 -24.14 -6.50 -6.00
C ILE A 13 -22.94 -5.66 -5.58
N LYS A 14 -22.86 -5.32 -4.30
CA LYS A 14 -21.74 -4.56 -3.82
C LYS A 14 -20.51 -5.45 -3.86
N VAL A 15 -19.56 -5.09 -4.66
CA VAL A 15 -18.32 -5.85 -4.80
C VAL A 15 -17.42 -5.59 -3.63
N PRO A 16 -16.91 -6.61 -2.94
CA PRO A 16 -15.97 -6.39 -1.85
C PRO A 16 -14.71 -5.70 -2.36
N VAL A 17 -14.18 -4.78 -1.57
CA VAL A 17 -12.92 -4.15 -1.89
C VAL A 17 -11.81 -5.13 -1.56
N MET A 18 -10.90 -5.33 -2.47
CA MET A 18 -9.79 -6.26 -2.29
C MET A 18 -8.47 -5.57 -2.53
N LEU A 19 -7.42 -6.06 -1.87
CA LEU A 19 -6.08 -5.55 -2.08
C LEU A 19 -5.63 -5.88 -3.50
N GLY A 20 -5.21 -4.87 -4.24
CA GLY A 20 -4.71 -5.08 -5.60
C GLY A 20 -3.28 -5.60 -5.59
N ALA A 21 -3.02 -6.61 -6.42
CA ALA A 21 -1.68 -7.15 -6.59
C ALA A 21 -1.04 -6.45 -7.80
N ALA A 22 -0.06 -5.62 -7.54
CA ALA A 22 0.55 -4.80 -8.59
C ALA A 22 1.90 -5.36 -9.02
N SER A 23 2.15 -5.32 -10.31
CA SER A 23 3.47 -5.61 -10.87
C SER A 23 4.32 -4.34 -10.81
N VAL A 24 5.60 -4.46 -11.19
CA VAL A 24 6.48 -3.31 -11.28
C VAL A 24 5.91 -2.28 -12.27
N GLU A 25 5.39 -2.74 -13.40
CA GLU A 25 4.81 -1.84 -14.39
C GLU A 25 3.54 -1.17 -13.87
N ASP A 26 2.76 -1.90 -13.09
CA ASP A 26 1.55 -1.34 -12.49
C ASP A 26 1.88 -0.24 -11.49
N LEU A 27 2.97 -0.40 -10.73
CA LEU A 27 3.40 0.62 -9.79
C LEU A 27 3.82 1.88 -10.54
N LYS A 28 4.58 1.72 -11.61
CA LYS A 28 5.01 2.87 -12.41
C LYS A 28 3.79 3.60 -12.99
N ALA A 29 2.83 2.86 -13.50
CA ALA A 29 1.61 3.45 -14.05
C ALA A 29 0.80 4.16 -12.95
N ALA A 30 0.77 3.60 -11.76
CA ALA A 30 0.05 4.21 -10.64
C ALA A 30 0.72 5.53 -10.24
N GLN A 31 2.04 5.59 -10.24
CA GLN A 31 2.74 6.83 -9.95
C GLN A 31 2.38 7.91 -10.98
N ASP A 32 2.26 7.54 -12.24
CA ASP A 32 1.88 8.48 -13.29
C ASP A 32 0.47 9.03 -13.09
N ARG A 33 -0.38 8.28 -12.40
CA ARG A 33 -1.74 8.71 -12.09
C ARG A 33 -1.84 9.43 -10.74
N GLY A 34 -0.72 9.67 -10.09
CA GLY A 34 -0.71 10.38 -8.82
C GLY A 34 -0.94 9.54 -7.58
N ALA A 35 -0.79 8.22 -7.68
CA ALA A 35 -0.93 7.36 -6.52
C ALA A 35 0.13 7.70 -5.48
N ILE A 36 -0.23 7.54 -4.21
CA ILE A 36 0.70 7.74 -3.11
C ILE A 36 1.39 6.41 -2.83
N VAL A 37 2.69 6.38 -3.06
CA VAL A 37 3.50 5.17 -2.87
C VAL A 37 4.15 5.23 -1.49
N ILE A 38 4.00 4.17 -0.71
CA ILE A 38 4.50 4.12 0.66
C ILE A 38 5.39 2.89 0.85
N ASP A 39 6.63 3.14 1.27
CA ASP A 39 7.57 2.10 1.66
C ASP A 39 7.37 1.85 3.15
N ILE A 40 6.86 0.67 3.49
CA ILE A 40 6.51 0.38 4.88
C ILE A 40 7.60 -0.40 5.63
N ARG A 41 8.77 -0.52 5.03
CA ARG A 41 9.90 -1.24 5.64
C ARG A 41 10.49 -0.44 6.79
N ARG A 42 11.56 -0.96 7.36
CA ARG A 42 12.26 -0.27 8.45
C ARG A 42 13.41 0.57 7.90
N GLU A 43 13.87 1.51 8.69
CA GLU A 43 14.89 2.46 8.24
C GLU A 43 16.18 1.77 7.80
N GLU A 44 16.60 0.72 8.51
CA GLU A 44 17.82 0.02 8.11
C GLU A 44 17.68 -0.60 6.71
N GLU A 45 16.47 -0.99 6.32
CA GLU A 45 16.23 -1.52 4.98
C GLU A 45 16.30 -0.42 3.95
N TRP A 46 15.78 0.77 4.27
CA TRP A 46 15.85 1.92 3.35
C TRP A 46 17.29 2.33 3.09
N LYS A 47 18.12 2.27 4.13
CA LYS A 47 19.54 2.63 3.99
C LYS A 47 20.29 1.61 3.16
N GLU A 48 19.89 0.35 3.24
CA GLU A 48 20.55 -0.72 2.53
C GLU A 48 20.30 -0.71 1.03
N THR A 49 19.06 -0.56 0.63
CA THR A 49 18.68 -0.67 -0.79
C THR A 49 18.33 0.66 -1.44
N GLY A 50 18.12 1.70 -0.65
CA GLY A 50 17.45 2.90 -1.14
C GLY A 50 15.96 2.67 -1.22
N VAL A 51 15.24 3.62 -1.79
CA VAL A 51 13.78 3.60 -1.88
C VAL A 51 13.36 3.92 -3.32
N ILE A 52 12.13 3.60 -3.66
CA ILE A 52 11.59 3.98 -4.97
C ILE A 52 11.39 5.49 -4.98
N SER A 53 11.83 6.14 -6.04
CA SER A 53 11.72 7.60 -6.15
C SER A 53 10.27 8.05 -5.95
N GLY A 54 10.06 9.03 -5.09
CA GLY A 54 8.73 9.56 -4.81
C GLY A 54 7.98 8.81 -3.71
N ALA A 55 8.54 7.74 -3.17
CA ALA A 55 7.87 6.99 -2.12
C ALA A 55 7.99 7.70 -0.78
N HIS A 56 6.92 7.62 0.00
CA HIS A 56 6.94 8.07 1.39
C HIS A 56 7.40 6.90 2.25
N THR A 57 8.17 7.17 3.29
CA THR A 57 8.72 6.12 4.16
C THR A 57 8.00 6.14 5.49
N ILE A 58 7.22 5.10 5.76
CA ILE A 58 6.46 4.96 7.02
C ILE A 58 6.57 3.53 7.48
N THR A 59 7.39 3.27 8.50
CA THR A 59 7.54 1.92 9.03
C THR A 59 6.23 1.41 9.62
N ALA A 60 5.75 0.28 9.15
CA ALA A 60 4.49 -0.28 9.61
C ALA A 60 4.65 -1.28 10.75
N PHE A 61 5.75 -2.04 10.77
CA PHE A 61 5.92 -3.10 11.75
C PHE A 61 7.25 -3.00 12.49
N THR A 62 7.21 -3.38 13.76
CA THR A 62 8.42 -3.47 14.58
C THR A 62 9.20 -4.73 14.21
N PRO A 63 10.44 -4.88 14.68
CA PRO A 63 11.19 -6.11 14.41
C PRO A 63 10.51 -7.37 14.91
N THR A 64 9.60 -7.26 15.89
CA THR A 64 8.86 -8.41 16.42
C THR A 64 7.56 -8.64 15.66
N GLY A 65 7.27 -7.85 14.62
CA GLY A 65 6.10 -8.07 13.78
C GLY A 65 4.83 -7.38 14.26
N GLN A 66 4.93 -6.54 15.27
CA GLN A 66 3.78 -5.80 15.77
C GLN A 66 3.65 -4.48 15.01
N LEU A 67 2.45 -3.93 14.97
CA LEU A 67 2.23 -2.65 14.31
C LEU A 67 3.06 -1.58 15.04
N HIS A 68 3.80 -0.80 14.25
CA HIS A 68 4.64 0.25 14.82
C HIS A 68 3.74 1.32 15.45
N PRO A 69 4.07 1.78 16.67
CA PRO A 69 3.19 2.74 17.37
C PRO A 69 2.99 4.07 16.65
N ASP A 70 3.93 4.47 15.79
CA ASP A 70 3.80 5.72 15.06
C ASP A 70 3.15 5.59 13.69
N PHE A 71 2.82 4.36 13.29
CA PHE A 71 2.31 4.13 11.93
C PHE A 71 1.01 4.87 11.68
N GLN A 72 0.06 4.73 12.59
CA GLN A 72 -1.27 5.32 12.41
C GLN A 72 -1.21 6.82 12.24
N ASP A 73 -0.46 7.50 13.10
CA ASP A 73 -0.36 8.95 13.02
C ASP A 73 0.23 9.40 11.69
N LYS A 74 1.32 8.77 11.29
CA LYS A 74 2.00 9.16 10.06
C LYS A 74 1.15 8.83 8.84
N PHE A 75 0.52 7.66 8.86
CA PHE A 75 -0.29 7.22 7.72
C PHE A 75 -1.50 8.13 7.54
N PHE A 76 -2.21 8.44 8.62
CA PHE A 76 -3.43 9.25 8.52
C PHE A 76 -3.17 10.74 8.32
N ARG A 77 -1.96 11.20 8.57
CA ARG A 77 -1.58 12.54 8.15
C ARG A 77 -1.40 12.61 6.65
N LEU A 78 -0.93 11.52 6.06
CA LEU A 78 -0.66 11.46 4.62
C LEU A 78 -1.93 11.11 3.84
N ILE A 79 -2.71 10.16 4.33
CA ILE A 79 -3.90 9.66 3.65
C ILE A 79 -5.13 10.15 4.40
N THR A 80 -5.77 11.16 3.85
CA THR A 80 -6.93 11.79 4.51
C THR A 80 -8.25 11.44 3.85
N ASP A 81 -8.21 10.83 2.65
CA ASP A 81 -9.42 10.47 1.92
C ASP A 81 -9.39 8.96 1.71
N PRO A 82 -10.45 8.23 2.10
CA PRO A 82 -10.46 6.76 1.95
C PRO A 82 -10.39 6.28 0.51
N ASP A 83 -10.68 7.15 -0.45
CA ASP A 83 -10.63 6.78 -1.87
C ASP A 83 -9.30 7.12 -2.53
N THR A 84 -8.32 7.58 -1.78
CA THR A 84 -6.99 7.88 -2.30
C THR A 84 -6.36 6.61 -2.90
N LEU A 85 -5.70 6.76 -4.04
CA LEU A 85 -4.94 5.67 -4.63
C LEU A 85 -3.68 5.45 -3.81
N VAL A 86 -3.59 4.31 -3.15
CA VAL A 86 -2.46 3.99 -2.28
C VAL A 86 -1.73 2.77 -2.83
N MET A 87 -0.43 2.88 -2.96
CA MET A 87 0.42 1.79 -3.41
C MET A 87 1.46 1.51 -2.35
N LEU A 88 1.42 0.33 -1.76
CA LEU A 88 2.33 -0.06 -0.70
C LEU A 88 3.43 -0.95 -1.25
N TYR A 89 4.62 -0.90 -0.66
CA TYR A 89 5.60 -1.92 -0.95
C TYR A 89 6.46 -2.22 0.29
N CYS A 90 6.94 -3.44 0.35
CA CYS A 90 7.87 -3.86 1.37
C CYS A 90 9.01 -4.62 0.66
N ARG A 91 9.63 -5.56 1.32
CA ARG A 91 10.75 -6.27 0.70
C ARG A 91 10.29 -7.28 -0.34
N THR A 92 9.34 -8.16 0.02
CA THR A 92 8.90 -9.26 -0.84
C THR A 92 7.39 -9.37 -0.98
N GLY A 93 6.63 -8.44 -0.41
CA GLY A 93 5.17 -8.41 -0.52
C GLY A 93 4.40 -8.99 0.66
N ASN A 94 5.06 -9.68 1.59
CA ASN A 94 4.36 -10.32 2.70
C ASN A 94 3.79 -9.33 3.70
N ARG A 95 4.58 -8.37 4.12
CA ARG A 95 4.13 -7.38 5.09
C ARG A 95 3.03 -6.48 4.53
N THR A 96 3.13 -6.15 3.25
CA THR A 96 2.13 -5.29 2.62
C THR A 96 0.83 -6.02 2.35
N GLU A 97 0.88 -7.33 2.15
CA GLU A 97 -0.34 -8.11 2.00
C GLU A 97 -1.17 -8.04 3.29
N MET A 98 -0.53 -8.25 4.43
CA MET A 98 -1.22 -8.17 5.71
C MET A 98 -1.72 -6.77 6.00
N LEU A 99 -0.86 -5.77 5.80
CA LEU A 99 -1.23 -4.39 6.09
C LEU A 99 -2.34 -3.90 5.18
N GLY A 100 -2.26 -4.25 3.90
CA GLY A 100 -3.27 -3.83 2.94
C GLY A 100 -4.65 -4.36 3.30
N ASP A 101 -4.73 -5.60 3.73
CA ASP A 101 -5.99 -6.18 4.14
C ASP A 101 -6.57 -5.46 5.37
N VAL A 102 -5.72 -5.10 6.32
CA VAL A 102 -6.16 -4.34 7.49
C VAL A 102 -6.68 -2.96 7.09
N LEU A 103 -5.98 -2.29 6.20
CA LEU A 103 -6.40 -0.96 5.75
C LEU A 103 -7.75 -1.00 5.05
N ILE A 104 -8.01 -2.05 4.30
CA ILE A 104 -9.29 -2.20 3.62
C ILE A 104 -10.38 -2.63 4.59
N GLN A 105 -10.14 -3.68 5.38
CA GLN A 105 -11.17 -4.28 6.21
C GLN A 105 -11.50 -3.45 7.45
N GLN A 106 -10.52 -2.83 8.06
CA GLN A 106 -10.71 -2.13 9.31
C GLN A 106 -10.74 -0.61 9.19
N VAL A 107 -10.04 -0.06 8.21
CA VAL A 107 -9.99 1.38 8.02
C VAL A 107 -10.95 1.84 6.94
N GLY A 108 -11.24 0.99 5.97
CA GLY A 108 -12.22 1.32 4.95
C GLY A 108 -11.65 1.98 3.71
N LEU A 109 -10.35 1.84 3.45
CA LEU A 109 -9.77 2.35 2.23
C LEU A 109 -10.28 1.54 1.05
N THR A 110 -10.49 2.18 -0.08
CA THR A 110 -11.14 1.56 -1.23
C THR A 110 -10.21 1.29 -2.42
N HIS A 111 -9.03 1.93 -2.45
CA HIS A 111 -8.11 1.78 -3.58
C HIS A 111 -6.69 1.54 -3.09
N VAL A 112 -6.46 0.37 -2.50
CA VAL A 112 -5.15 -0.02 -2.01
C VAL A 112 -4.59 -1.15 -2.85
N SER A 113 -3.38 -0.98 -3.30
CA SER A 113 -2.63 -2.03 -4.01
C SER A 113 -1.27 -2.17 -3.35
N HIS A 114 -0.60 -3.29 -3.59
CA HIS A 114 0.78 -3.43 -3.13
C HIS A 114 1.62 -4.05 -4.23
N LEU A 115 2.91 -3.72 -4.22
CA LEU A 115 3.86 -4.30 -5.16
C LEU A 115 4.11 -5.74 -4.74
N GLU A 116 3.53 -6.66 -5.48
CA GLU A 116 3.48 -8.07 -5.10
C GLU A 116 4.85 -8.69 -4.88
N SER A 117 5.82 -8.33 -5.71
CA SER A 117 7.19 -8.83 -5.60
C SER A 117 8.08 -7.98 -4.70
N GLY A 118 7.57 -6.86 -4.20
CA GLY A 118 8.32 -5.97 -3.33
C GLY A 118 9.51 -5.29 -4.01
N ILE A 119 10.34 -4.65 -3.19
CA ILE A 119 11.51 -3.96 -3.72
C ILE A 119 12.50 -4.95 -4.37
N VAL A 120 12.49 -6.20 -3.92
CA VAL A 120 13.34 -7.23 -4.51
C VAL A 120 12.97 -7.43 -5.98
N GLY A 121 11.66 -7.57 -6.27
CA GLY A 121 11.20 -7.68 -7.65
C GLY A 121 11.45 -6.42 -8.46
N TRP A 122 11.30 -5.26 -7.83
CA TRP A 122 11.57 -3.97 -8.47
C TRP A 122 13.02 -3.93 -8.96
N MET A 123 13.97 -4.27 -8.09
CA MET A 123 15.39 -4.26 -8.45
C MET A 123 15.73 -5.33 -9.47
N LYS A 124 15.12 -6.51 -9.36
CA LYS A 124 15.38 -7.59 -10.31
C LYS A 124 14.90 -7.24 -11.72
N SER A 125 13.88 -6.41 -11.82
CA SER A 125 13.36 -5.99 -13.12
C SER A 125 14.28 -4.96 -13.81
N GLY A 126 15.30 -4.49 -13.10
CA GLY A 126 16.18 -3.45 -13.61
C GLY A 126 15.77 -2.05 -13.26
N ALA A 127 14.68 -1.89 -12.52
CA ALA A 127 14.24 -0.58 -12.08
C ALA A 127 15.17 -0.07 -10.98
N THR A 128 15.34 1.24 -10.91
CA THR A 128 16.33 1.83 -10.01
C THR A 128 15.69 2.36 -8.73
N THR A 129 16.52 2.47 -7.69
CA THR A 129 16.13 3.11 -6.44
C THR A 129 16.96 4.37 -6.26
N VAL A 130 16.54 5.22 -5.32
CA VAL A 130 17.30 6.41 -4.96
C VAL A 130 17.74 6.27 -3.51
N PRO A 131 18.85 6.90 -3.12
CA PRO A 131 19.31 6.81 -1.73
C PRO A 131 18.28 7.38 -0.77
N TYR A 132 18.14 6.73 0.38
CA TYR A 132 17.26 7.23 1.42
C TYR A 132 17.91 8.39 2.15
N SER A 133 17.14 9.42 2.43
CA SER A 133 17.57 10.55 3.23
C SER A 133 16.62 10.68 4.42
N ALA A 134 17.20 10.83 5.61
CA ALA A 134 16.42 10.93 6.83
C ALA A 134 15.70 12.25 7.00
N ASN A 135 15.89 13.18 6.10
CA ASN A 135 15.19 14.45 6.21
C ASN A 135 13.69 14.31 5.91
#